data_b1edfbf651c95f6dd7fc2c50b6310bac
#
_entry.id   b1edfbf651c95f6dd7fc2c50b6310bac
#
_cell.length_a   1.000
_cell.length_b   1.000
_cell.length_c   1.000
_cell.angle_alpha   90.00
_cell.angle_beta   90.00
_cell.angle_gamma   90.00
#
_symmetry.space_group_name_H-M   'P 1'
#
loop_
_entity.id
_entity.type
_entity.pdbx_description
1 polymer ?
#
loop_
_entity_poly.entity_id
_entity_poly.type
_entity_poly.pdbx_seq_one_letter_code
_entity_poly.pdbx_strand_id
1 'polypeptide(L)'
;MTSRDAARQAMQERILETTDRLFYGQGIRAVGVDTIAAEIGISKRTLYNYFPSKEALIVAYLSRRAVPRTVSDRPPLEQILGVFDWLDRWFASKAFRGCPFVNAVAEIGERSHPATKIAVNQKERRRVAFRDILTGFGVADPDGLATQLTILVEGAMAAALVRDDPAMARAAKSAARVLLTAAGVTADDDKSTVRKPNSLRRASKSPRQSEKPGPAPRRRRS
;
A
#
# COMPACT_ATOMS: atom_id res chain seq x y z
N MET A 1 -21.28 14.91 -13.33
CA MET A 1 -21.70 14.34 -12.02
C MET A 1 -22.91 15.12 -11.57
N THR A 2 -24.05 14.48 -11.39
CA THR A 2 -25.28 15.17 -10.95
C THR A 2 -25.20 15.50 -9.46
N SER A 3 -25.99 16.49 -8.99
CA SER A 3 -26.12 16.84 -7.56
C SER A 3 -26.53 15.61 -6.71
N ARG A 4 -27.33 14.71 -7.29
CA ARG A 4 -27.78 13.48 -6.64
C ARG A 4 -26.64 12.47 -6.47
N ASP A 5 -25.74 12.37 -7.46
CA ASP A 5 -24.56 11.49 -7.37
C ASP A 5 -23.60 11.98 -6.30
N ALA A 6 -23.38 13.29 -6.22
CA ALA A 6 -22.53 13.90 -5.19
C ALA A 6 -23.09 13.65 -3.77
N ALA A 7 -24.40 13.81 -3.56
CA ALA A 7 -25.04 13.53 -2.27
C ALA A 7 -24.94 12.04 -1.89
N ARG A 8 -25.09 11.13 -2.86
CA ARG A 8 -24.93 9.68 -2.65
C ARG A 8 -23.49 9.34 -2.24
N GLN A 9 -22.52 9.90 -2.93
CA GLN A 9 -21.08 9.69 -2.63
C GLN A 9 -20.71 10.23 -1.24
N ALA A 10 -21.19 11.42 -0.88
CA ALA A 10 -20.96 11.99 0.44
C ALA A 10 -21.54 11.13 1.58
N MET A 11 -22.73 10.56 1.40
CA MET A 11 -23.30 9.64 2.37
C MET A 11 -22.51 8.34 2.47
N GLN A 12 -22.07 7.78 1.35
CA GLN A 12 -21.23 6.57 1.32
C GLN A 12 -19.92 6.80 2.07
N GLU A 13 -19.28 7.94 1.85
CA GLU A 13 -18.05 8.31 2.56
C GLU A 13 -18.28 8.44 4.06
N ARG A 14 -19.36 9.11 4.49
CA ARG A 14 -19.74 9.24 5.90
C ARG A 14 -19.97 7.88 6.57
N ILE A 15 -20.62 6.92 5.84
CA ILE A 15 -20.80 5.56 6.34
C ILE A 15 -19.43 4.88 6.52
N LEU A 16 -18.53 5.01 5.55
CA LEU A 16 -17.20 4.39 5.61
C LEU A 16 -16.32 5.00 6.72
N GLU A 17 -16.35 6.30 6.93
CA GLU A 17 -15.63 6.96 8.02
C GLU A 17 -16.08 6.48 9.39
N THR A 18 -17.40 6.42 9.59
CA THR A 18 -17.97 5.91 10.84
C THR A 18 -17.65 4.44 11.05
N THR A 19 -17.78 3.64 10.00
CA THR A 19 -17.42 2.21 10.02
C THR A 19 -15.94 2.01 10.36
N ASP A 20 -15.06 2.79 9.74
CA ASP A 20 -13.61 2.73 9.98
C ASP A 20 -13.29 3.03 11.45
N ARG A 21 -13.85 4.08 12.01
CA ARG A 21 -13.66 4.47 13.41
C ARG A 21 -14.16 3.40 14.37
N LEU A 22 -15.36 2.87 14.13
CA LEU A 22 -15.98 1.88 15.00
C LEU A 22 -15.28 0.51 14.90
N PHE A 23 -15.06 -0.01 13.69
CA PHE A 23 -14.40 -1.30 13.51
C PHE A 23 -12.97 -1.30 14.01
N TYR A 24 -12.21 -0.21 13.78
CA TYR A 24 -10.86 -0.14 14.25
C TYR A 24 -10.76 0.06 15.77
N GLY A 25 -11.66 0.87 16.34
CA GLY A 25 -11.64 1.20 17.76
C GLY A 25 -12.22 0.11 18.68
N GLN A 26 -13.29 -0.56 18.24
CA GLN A 26 -14.07 -1.48 19.07
C GLN A 26 -14.05 -2.94 18.59
N GLY A 27 -13.55 -3.18 17.35
CA GLY A 27 -13.51 -4.50 16.73
C GLY A 27 -14.71 -4.77 15.82
N ILE A 28 -14.44 -5.59 14.80
CA ILE A 28 -15.43 -5.94 13.76
C ILE A 28 -16.56 -6.81 14.34
N ARG A 29 -16.24 -7.74 15.25
CA ARG A 29 -17.25 -8.63 15.85
C ARG A 29 -18.19 -7.85 16.78
N ALA A 30 -17.64 -6.95 17.59
CA ALA A 30 -18.42 -6.21 18.59
C ALA A 30 -19.36 -5.18 17.98
N VAL A 31 -19.02 -4.61 16.81
CA VAL A 31 -19.80 -3.55 16.17
C VAL A 31 -20.85 -4.14 15.22
N GLY A 32 -22.13 -3.96 15.57
CA GLY A 32 -23.26 -4.32 14.71
C GLY A 32 -23.56 -3.25 13.65
N VAL A 33 -24.27 -3.64 12.59
CA VAL A 33 -24.76 -2.68 11.57
C VAL A 33 -25.74 -1.66 12.14
N ASP A 34 -26.50 -2.04 13.17
CA ASP A 34 -27.41 -1.16 13.88
C ASP A 34 -26.67 -0.04 14.63
N THR A 35 -25.53 -0.39 15.24
CA THR A 35 -24.64 0.59 15.90
C THR A 35 -24.12 1.61 14.91
N ILE A 36 -23.67 1.15 13.72
CA ILE A 36 -23.17 2.05 12.66
C ILE A 36 -24.29 2.96 12.17
N ALA A 37 -25.49 2.41 11.90
CA ALA A 37 -26.64 3.17 11.43
C ALA A 37 -27.08 4.23 12.43
N ALA A 38 -27.16 3.87 13.72
CA ALA A 38 -27.52 4.77 14.82
C ALA A 38 -26.51 5.92 14.96
N GLU A 39 -25.20 5.62 14.90
CA GLU A 39 -24.13 6.62 15.04
C GLU A 39 -24.17 7.68 13.91
N ILE A 40 -24.64 7.28 12.73
CA ILE A 40 -24.79 8.18 11.57
C ILE A 40 -26.14 8.92 11.60
N GLY A 41 -27.13 8.39 12.32
CA GLY A 41 -28.50 8.90 12.33
C GLY A 41 -29.31 8.49 11.09
N ILE A 42 -29.07 7.27 10.57
CA ILE A 42 -29.83 6.70 9.44
C ILE A 42 -30.50 5.39 9.84
N SER A 43 -31.49 4.95 9.06
CA SER A 43 -32.09 3.64 9.27
C SER A 43 -31.14 2.52 8.78
N LYS A 44 -31.26 1.33 9.38
CA LYS A 44 -30.59 0.10 8.91
C LYS A 44 -30.87 -0.18 7.44
N ARG A 45 -32.11 0.04 7.00
CA ARG A 45 -32.53 -0.08 5.60
C ARG A 45 -31.75 0.89 4.71
N THR A 46 -31.57 2.12 5.15
CA THR A 46 -30.78 3.12 4.41
C THR A 46 -29.33 2.68 4.30
N LEU A 47 -28.74 2.16 5.38
CA LEU A 47 -27.36 1.66 5.36
C LEU A 47 -27.21 0.51 4.35
N TYR A 48 -28.13 -0.44 4.32
CA TYR A 48 -28.09 -1.56 3.36
C TYR A 48 -28.29 -1.14 1.89
N ASN A 49 -28.89 0.02 1.62
CA ASN A 49 -28.95 0.58 0.28
C ASN A 49 -27.55 1.01 -0.26
N TYR A 50 -26.58 1.25 0.63
CA TYR A 50 -25.20 1.59 0.28
C TYR A 50 -24.25 0.39 0.37
N PHE A 51 -24.42 -0.45 1.38
CA PHE A 51 -23.60 -1.62 1.64
C PHE A 51 -24.53 -2.81 1.97
N PRO A 52 -24.67 -3.78 1.06
CA PRO A 52 -25.74 -4.79 1.14
C PRO A 52 -25.57 -5.79 2.30
N SER A 53 -24.40 -5.80 2.94
CA SER A 53 -24.12 -6.69 4.09
C SER A 53 -23.04 -6.11 5.00
N LYS A 54 -22.88 -6.71 6.19
CA LYS A 54 -21.75 -6.39 7.08
C LYS A 54 -20.43 -6.78 6.44
N GLU A 55 -20.37 -7.86 5.69
CA GLU A 55 -19.20 -8.32 4.92
C GLU A 55 -18.79 -7.27 3.90
N ALA A 56 -19.75 -6.66 3.18
CA ALA A 56 -19.47 -5.58 2.24
C ALA A 56 -18.86 -4.35 2.94
N LEU A 57 -19.33 -4.01 4.15
CA LEU A 57 -18.73 -2.96 4.96
C LEU A 57 -17.30 -3.31 5.42
N ILE A 58 -17.06 -4.54 5.83
CA ILE A 58 -15.71 -5.01 6.22
C ILE A 58 -14.75 -4.92 5.04
N VAL A 59 -15.18 -5.39 3.87
CA VAL A 59 -14.39 -5.31 2.64
C VAL A 59 -14.08 -3.86 2.28
N ALA A 60 -15.08 -2.97 2.33
CA ALA A 60 -14.90 -1.56 2.02
C ALA A 60 -13.98 -0.85 3.03
N TYR A 61 -14.13 -1.13 4.33
CA TYR A 61 -13.26 -0.64 5.40
C TYR A 61 -11.79 -1.00 5.16
N LEU A 62 -11.50 -2.29 4.92
CA LEU A 62 -10.13 -2.73 4.69
C LEU A 62 -9.57 -2.24 3.35
N SER A 63 -10.40 -2.18 2.30
CA SER A 63 -9.99 -1.64 1.00
C SER A 63 -9.58 -0.17 1.10
N ARG A 64 -10.31 0.63 1.87
CA ARG A 64 -9.98 2.04 2.16
C ARG A 64 -8.60 2.17 2.84
N ARG A 65 -8.30 1.29 3.80
CA ARG A 65 -7.01 1.26 4.50
C ARG A 65 -5.86 0.66 3.69
N ALA A 66 -6.18 -0.12 2.67
CA ALA A 66 -5.22 -0.76 1.77
C ALA A 66 -4.73 0.14 0.62
N VAL A 67 -5.04 1.44 0.64
CA VAL A 67 -4.59 2.39 -0.39
C VAL A 67 -3.07 2.38 -0.48
N PRO A 68 -2.48 2.28 -1.68
CA PRO A 68 -1.04 2.36 -1.87
C PRO A 68 -0.53 3.69 -1.31
N ARG A 69 0.54 3.64 -0.53
CA ARG A 69 1.27 4.86 -0.22
C ARG A 69 1.86 5.37 -1.52
N THR A 70 1.67 6.63 -1.82
CA THR A 70 2.29 7.30 -2.96
C THR A 70 3.80 7.05 -2.94
N VAL A 71 4.38 6.81 -4.11
CA VAL A 71 5.83 6.77 -4.28
C VAL A 71 6.38 8.05 -3.66
N SER A 72 7.28 7.91 -2.72
CA SER A 72 7.89 9.05 -2.05
C SER A 72 9.07 9.52 -2.90
N ASP A 73 9.22 10.82 -3.06
CA ASP A 73 10.43 11.43 -3.67
C ASP A 73 11.67 11.35 -2.76
N ARG A 74 11.52 10.70 -1.59
CA ARG A 74 12.65 10.49 -0.67
C ARG A 74 13.65 9.49 -1.25
N PRO A 75 14.92 9.62 -0.86
CA PRO A 75 15.94 8.63 -1.16
C PRO A 75 15.49 7.20 -0.82
N PRO A 76 15.86 6.18 -1.61
CA PRO A 76 15.36 4.81 -1.45
C PRO A 76 15.56 4.22 -0.05
N LEU A 77 16.72 4.44 0.59
CA LEU A 77 16.97 3.99 1.95
C LEU A 77 16.05 4.68 2.97
N GLU A 78 15.80 5.97 2.78
CA GLU A 78 14.86 6.73 3.62
C GLU A 78 13.42 6.26 3.45
N GLN A 79 13.05 5.72 2.30
CA GLN A 79 11.73 5.13 2.09
C GLN A 79 11.54 3.89 2.98
N ILE A 80 12.55 3.02 3.09
CA ILE A 80 12.51 1.85 3.97
C ILE A 80 12.47 2.30 5.43
N LEU A 81 13.42 3.11 5.87
CA LEU A 81 13.54 3.54 7.26
C LEU A 81 12.38 4.44 7.70
N GLY A 82 11.84 5.22 6.78
CA GLY A 82 10.69 6.08 7.00
C GLY A 82 9.39 5.34 7.36
N VAL A 83 9.30 4.04 7.04
CA VAL A 83 8.19 3.19 7.50
C VAL A 83 8.21 3.09 9.03
N PHE A 84 9.37 2.88 9.63
CA PHE A 84 9.52 2.80 11.09
C PHE A 84 9.30 4.15 11.77
N ASP A 85 9.72 5.27 11.15
CA ASP A 85 9.43 6.62 11.65
C ASP A 85 7.93 6.93 11.63
N TRP A 86 7.23 6.43 10.63
CA TRP A 86 5.77 6.51 10.59
C TRP A 86 5.14 5.66 11.69
N LEU A 87 5.65 4.44 11.92
CA LEU A 87 5.19 3.58 13.02
C LEU A 87 5.37 4.25 14.38
N ASP A 88 6.52 4.89 14.63
CA ASP A 88 6.79 5.59 15.91
C ASP A 88 5.73 6.66 16.20
N ARG A 89 5.39 7.47 15.18
CA ARG A 89 4.31 8.47 15.31
C ARG A 89 2.93 7.83 15.47
N TRP A 90 2.67 6.73 14.77
CA TRP A 90 1.39 6.06 14.82
C TRP A 90 1.17 5.34 16.14
N PHE A 91 2.19 4.69 16.68
CA PHE A 91 2.13 4.03 17.99
C PHE A 91 1.89 5.04 19.14
N ALA A 92 2.42 6.23 19.03
CA ALA A 92 2.18 7.31 19.99
C ALA A 92 0.76 7.88 19.93
N SER A 93 -0.02 7.54 18.91
CA SER A 93 -1.41 8.00 18.78
C SER A 93 -2.34 7.27 19.73
N LYS A 94 -3.19 8.02 20.45
CA LYS A 94 -4.26 7.44 21.30
C LYS A 94 -5.24 6.54 20.54
N ALA A 95 -5.31 6.68 19.22
CA ALA A 95 -6.14 5.86 18.36
C ALA A 95 -5.46 4.54 17.92
N PHE A 96 -4.21 4.29 18.30
CA PHE A 96 -3.51 3.06 17.91
C PHE A 96 -4.16 1.82 18.56
N ARG A 97 -4.50 0.85 17.74
CA ARG A 97 -5.13 -0.44 18.12
C ARG A 97 -4.51 -1.62 17.36
N GLY A 98 -3.22 -1.50 16.99
CA GLY A 98 -2.53 -2.53 16.22
C GLY A 98 -2.82 -2.46 14.73
N CYS A 99 -2.47 -3.53 14.03
CA CYS A 99 -2.68 -3.63 12.59
C CYS A 99 -4.14 -3.95 12.25
N PRO A 100 -4.87 -3.08 11.52
CA PRO A 100 -6.27 -3.31 11.18
C PRO A 100 -6.49 -4.58 10.35
N PHE A 101 -5.52 -4.96 9.53
CA PHE A 101 -5.59 -6.17 8.70
C PHE A 101 -5.41 -7.44 9.53
N VAL A 102 -4.48 -7.44 10.48
CA VAL A 102 -4.27 -8.58 11.40
C VAL A 102 -5.47 -8.72 12.31
N ASN A 103 -5.96 -7.63 12.89
CA ASN A 103 -7.13 -7.64 13.75
C ASN A 103 -8.35 -8.21 13.01
N ALA A 104 -8.60 -7.74 11.77
CA ALA A 104 -9.72 -8.23 10.96
C ALA A 104 -9.62 -9.73 10.70
N VAL A 105 -8.45 -10.24 10.30
CA VAL A 105 -8.23 -11.68 10.04
C VAL A 105 -8.44 -12.51 11.30
N ALA A 106 -7.91 -12.05 12.45
CA ALA A 106 -8.06 -12.73 13.73
C ALA A 106 -9.52 -12.76 14.21
N GLU A 107 -10.25 -11.65 14.04
CA GLU A 107 -11.66 -11.59 14.42
C GLU A 107 -12.57 -12.38 13.49
N ILE A 108 -12.35 -12.37 12.18
CA ILE A 108 -13.15 -13.10 11.21
C ILE A 108 -12.95 -14.61 11.36
N GLY A 109 -11.68 -15.05 11.48
CA GLY A 109 -11.33 -16.45 11.69
C GLY A 109 -11.50 -17.36 10.46
N GLU A 110 -11.99 -16.84 9.34
CA GLU A 110 -12.26 -17.57 8.11
C GLU A 110 -11.25 -17.21 7.02
N ARG A 111 -10.48 -18.18 6.55
CA ARG A 111 -9.41 -17.97 5.56
C ARG A 111 -9.94 -17.62 4.16
N SER A 112 -11.11 -18.12 3.80
CA SER A 112 -11.77 -17.87 2.50
C SER A 112 -12.42 -16.50 2.40
N HIS A 113 -12.61 -15.81 3.53
CA HIS A 113 -13.28 -14.50 3.57
C HIS A 113 -12.55 -13.45 2.70
N PRO A 114 -13.26 -12.64 1.90
CA PRO A 114 -12.64 -11.62 1.03
C PRO A 114 -11.71 -10.65 1.76
N ALA A 115 -12.00 -10.32 3.01
CA ALA A 115 -11.15 -9.49 3.87
C ALA A 115 -9.76 -10.07 4.09
N THR A 116 -9.65 -11.39 4.22
CA THR A 116 -8.36 -12.09 4.36
C THR A 116 -7.49 -11.89 3.12
N LYS A 117 -8.07 -11.96 1.91
CA LYS A 117 -7.37 -11.68 0.66
C LYS A 117 -6.86 -10.25 0.59
N ILE A 118 -7.64 -9.27 1.06
CA ILE A 118 -7.22 -7.85 1.14
C ILE A 118 -6.02 -7.72 2.09
N ALA A 119 -6.09 -8.37 3.26
CA ALA A 119 -5.00 -8.35 4.23
C ALA A 119 -3.71 -8.96 3.67
N VAL A 120 -3.78 -10.13 3.03
CA VAL A 120 -2.64 -10.80 2.37
C VAL A 120 -2.03 -9.88 1.30
N ASN A 121 -2.86 -9.32 0.42
CA ASN A 121 -2.39 -8.43 -0.64
C ASN A 121 -1.70 -7.18 -0.07
N GLN A 122 -2.21 -6.62 1.03
CA GLN A 122 -1.61 -5.44 1.66
C GLN A 122 -0.25 -5.75 2.28
N LYS A 123 -0.09 -6.93 2.88
CA LYS A 123 1.21 -7.38 3.43
C LYS A 123 2.21 -7.62 2.30
N GLU A 124 1.79 -8.30 1.25
CA GLU A 124 2.62 -8.59 0.10
C GLU A 124 3.06 -7.31 -0.63
N ARG A 125 2.20 -6.32 -0.78
CA ARG A 125 2.58 -5.02 -1.37
C ARG A 125 3.73 -4.35 -0.62
N ARG A 126 3.74 -4.41 0.72
CA ARG A 126 4.84 -3.86 1.51
C ARG A 126 6.13 -4.61 1.26
N ARG A 127 6.07 -5.95 1.27
CA ARG A 127 7.23 -6.81 1.00
C ARG A 127 7.82 -6.52 -0.38
N VAL A 128 6.95 -6.46 -1.40
CA VAL A 128 7.35 -6.15 -2.77
C VAL A 128 7.98 -4.76 -2.88
N ALA A 129 7.42 -3.75 -2.21
CA ALA A 129 7.98 -2.41 -2.21
C ALA A 129 9.40 -2.37 -1.59
N PHE A 130 9.62 -3.10 -0.51
CA PHE A 130 10.98 -3.24 0.06
C PHE A 130 11.92 -3.98 -0.90
N ARG A 131 11.47 -5.11 -1.49
CA ARG A 131 12.26 -5.87 -2.46
C ARG A 131 12.71 -4.99 -3.63
N ASP A 132 11.80 -4.23 -4.20
CA ASP A 132 12.09 -3.40 -5.37
C ASP A 132 13.15 -2.33 -5.06
N ILE A 133 13.09 -1.73 -3.88
CA ILE A 133 14.12 -0.80 -3.39
C ILE A 133 15.47 -1.54 -3.21
N LEU A 134 15.47 -2.69 -2.55
CA LEU A 134 16.68 -3.48 -2.28
C LEU A 134 17.32 -4.01 -3.56
N THR A 135 16.53 -4.36 -4.56
CA THR A 135 17.02 -4.71 -5.90
C THR A 135 17.78 -3.54 -6.53
N GLY A 136 17.31 -2.31 -6.35
CA GLY A 136 17.99 -1.10 -6.82
C GLY A 136 19.35 -0.87 -6.17
N PHE A 137 19.57 -1.37 -4.95
CA PHE A 137 20.88 -1.36 -4.27
C PHE A 137 21.79 -2.54 -4.64
N GLY A 138 21.32 -3.50 -5.44
CA GLY A 138 22.10 -4.68 -5.82
C GLY A 138 22.29 -5.70 -4.68
N VAL A 139 21.38 -5.72 -3.71
CA VAL A 139 21.39 -6.71 -2.61
C VAL A 139 21.32 -8.13 -3.18
N ALA A 140 22.12 -9.05 -2.67
CA ALA A 140 22.22 -10.42 -3.20
C ALA A 140 20.91 -11.22 -3.03
N ASP A 141 20.23 -11.06 -1.90
CA ASP A 141 18.89 -11.66 -1.63
C ASP A 141 17.90 -10.57 -1.23
N PRO A 142 17.33 -9.84 -2.20
CA PRO A 142 16.40 -8.77 -1.91
C PRO A 142 15.04 -9.27 -1.40
N ASP A 143 14.61 -10.47 -1.78
CA ASP A 143 13.36 -11.08 -1.33
C ASP A 143 13.44 -11.53 0.13
N GLY A 144 14.53 -12.18 0.53
CA GLY A 144 14.78 -12.60 1.90
C GLY A 144 14.87 -11.40 2.84
N LEU A 145 15.66 -10.39 2.46
CA LEU A 145 15.78 -9.17 3.28
C LEU A 145 14.47 -8.39 3.37
N ALA A 146 13.71 -8.27 2.28
CA ALA A 146 12.40 -7.64 2.28
C ALA A 146 11.41 -8.36 3.22
N THR A 147 11.48 -9.69 3.27
CA THR A 147 10.69 -10.51 4.18
C THR A 147 11.08 -10.24 5.64
N GLN A 148 12.37 -10.19 5.95
CA GLN A 148 12.86 -9.86 7.30
C GLN A 148 12.43 -8.47 7.75
N LEU A 149 12.57 -7.46 6.88
CA LEU A 149 12.10 -6.09 7.17
C LEU A 149 10.58 -6.04 7.39
N THR A 150 9.82 -6.82 6.63
CA THR A 150 8.36 -6.92 6.81
C THR A 150 8.02 -7.54 8.16
N ILE A 151 8.72 -8.60 8.58
CA ILE A 151 8.55 -9.24 9.89
C ILE A 151 8.86 -8.24 11.02
N LEU A 152 9.91 -7.42 10.88
CA LEU A 152 10.22 -6.36 11.86
C LEU A 152 9.09 -5.35 12.00
N VAL A 153 8.47 -4.94 10.88
CA VAL A 153 7.32 -4.02 10.89
C VAL A 153 6.12 -4.65 11.60
N GLU A 154 5.81 -5.91 11.28
CA GLU A 154 4.67 -6.63 11.89
C GLU A 154 4.92 -6.90 13.38
N GLY A 155 6.13 -7.33 13.74
CA GLY A 155 6.53 -7.57 15.12
C GLY A 155 6.49 -6.29 15.96
N ALA A 156 6.94 -5.17 15.42
CA ALA A 156 6.87 -3.87 16.10
C ALA A 156 5.41 -3.45 16.39
N MET A 157 4.49 -3.64 15.43
CA MET A 157 3.07 -3.35 15.64
C MET A 157 2.44 -4.22 16.73
N ALA A 158 2.75 -5.52 16.74
CA ALA A 158 2.25 -6.43 17.75
C ALA A 158 2.84 -6.11 19.15
N ALA A 159 4.15 -5.88 19.22
CA ALA A 159 4.83 -5.56 20.46
C ALA A 159 4.36 -4.22 21.05
N ALA A 160 4.20 -3.19 20.22
CA ALA A 160 3.70 -1.89 20.65
C ALA A 160 2.27 -1.97 21.19
N LEU A 161 1.41 -2.78 20.56
CA LEU A 161 0.03 -2.98 21.01
C LEU A 161 -0.03 -3.66 22.39
N VAL A 162 0.79 -4.72 22.59
CA VAL A 162 0.76 -5.51 23.84
C VAL A 162 1.43 -4.78 25.01
N ARG A 163 2.50 -4.04 24.72
CA ARG A 163 3.30 -3.36 25.75
C ARG A 163 2.86 -1.92 26.01
N ASP A 164 1.98 -1.38 25.18
CA ASP A 164 1.62 0.06 25.16
C ASP A 164 2.86 0.96 25.10
N ASP A 165 3.83 0.56 24.25
CA ASP A 165 5.15 1.20 24.19
C ASP A 165 5.52 1.60 22.76
N PRO A 166 5.46 2.89 22.41
CA PRO A 166 5.87 3.38 21.10
C PRO A 166 7.35 3.11 20.75
N ALA A 167 8.21 2.90 21.75
CA ALA A 167 9.64 2.65 21.52
C ALA A 167 9.91 1.39 20.68
N MET A 168 8.94 0.50 20.57
CA MET A 168 9.04 -0.70 19.71
C MET A 168 9.33 -0.36 18.25
N ALA A 169 8.84 0.76 17.74
CA ALA A 169 9.17 1.22 16.38
C ALA A 169 10.65 1.58 16.24
N ARG A 170 11.23 2.25 17.23
CA ARG A 170 12.64 2.65 17.23
C ARG A 170 13.56 1.43 17.37
N ALA A 171 13.19 0.47 18.20
CA ALA A 171 13.92 -0.80 18.32
C ALA A 171 13.92 -1.58 17.00
N ALA A 172 12.76 -1.68 16.32
CA ALA A 172 12.66 -2.32 15.02
C ALA A 172 13.45 -1.57 13.94
N LYS A 173 13.46 -0.22 13.97
CA LYS A 173 14.29 0.60 13.07
C LYS A 173 15.77 0.32 13.25
N SER A 174 16.24 0.19 14.50
CA SER A 174 17.62 -0.15 14.81
C SER A 174 18.00 -1.51 14.25
N ALA A 175 17.15 -2.54 14.44
CA ALA A 175 17.36 -3.86 13.87
C ALA A 175 17.35 -3.84 12.32
N ALA A 176 16.44 -3.08 11.71
CA ALA A 176 16.40 -2.90 10.26
C ALA A 176 17.72 -2.29 9.71
N ARG A 177 18.30 -1.31 10.42
CA ARG A 177 19.60 -0.72 10.04
C ARG A 177 20.72 -1.76 10.07
N VAL A 178 20.76 -2.62 11.09
CA VAL A 178 21.76 -3.70 11.18
C VAL A 178 21.64 -4.66 10.00
N LEU A 179 20.41 -5.09 9.66
CA LEU A 179 20.18 -5.98 8.52
C LEU A 179 20.58 -5.32 7.19
N LEU A 180 20.23 -4.06 6.98
CA LEU A 180 20.56 -3.31 5.77
C LEU A 180 22.08 -3.15 5.64
N THR A 181 22.78 -2.78 6.71
CA THR A 181 24.25 -2.65 6.71
C THR A 181 24.92 -3.99 6.43
N ALA A 182 24.44 -5.09 7.04
CA ALA A 182 24.96 -6.43 6.79
C ALA A 182 24.77 -6.90 5.33
N ALA A 183 23.74 -6.39 4.67
CA ALA A 183 23.47 -6.62 3.24
C ALA A 183 24.23 -5.64 2.31
N GLY A 184 25.10 -4.78 2.84
CA GLY A 184 25.89 -3.83 2.06
C GLY A 184 25.16 -2.54 1.69
N VAL A 185 23.96 -2.28 2.24
CA VAL A 185 23.23 -1.03 1.96
C VAL A 185 23.71 0.08 2.88
N THR A 186 24.35 1.11 2.30
CA THR A 186 24.92 2.26 3.01
C THR A 186 24.25 3.57 2.63
N ALA A 187 24.42 4.60 3.45
CA ALA A 187 23.87 5.94 3.16
C ALA A 187 24.53 6.60 1.92
N ASP A 188 25.73 6.15 1.53
CA ASP A 188 26.42 6.69 0.35
C ASP A 188 25.84 6.13 -0.95
N ASP A 189 25.34 4.92 -0.94
CA ASP A 189 24.65 4.30 -2.09
C ASP A 189 23.34 5.05 -2.43
N ASP A 190 22.68 5.62 -1.44
CA ASP A 190 21.46 6.39 -1.57
C ASP A 190 21.65 7.65 -2.45
N LYS A 191 22.82 8.29 -2.37
CA LYS A 191 23.19 9.46 -3.20
C LYS A 191 23.47 9.10 -4.66
N SER A 192 23.90 7.87 -4.94
CA SER A 192 24.25 7.41 -6.27
C SER A 192 23.02 6.99 -7.09
N THR A 193 21.98 6.46 -6.46
CA THR A 193 20.74 6.04 -7.11
C THR A 193 19.86 7.23 -7.55
N VAL A 194 19.95 8.36 -6.87
CA VAL A 194 19.24 9.61 -7.26
C VAL A 194 19.82 10.23 -8.54
N ARG A 195 21.05 9.85 -8.96
CA ARG A 195 21.77 10.47 -10.09
C ARG A 195 21.57 9.83 -11.47
N LYS A 196 20.68 8.87 -11.66
CA LYS A 196 20.34 8.35 -12.99
C LYS A 196 18.93 8.74 -13.42
N PRO A 197 18.70 9.94 -13.97
CA PRO A 197 17.56 10.11 -14.85
C PRO A 197 17.84 9.24 -16.08
N ASN A 198 16.88 8.37 -16.39
CA ASN A 198 16.85 7.53 -17.57
C ASN A 198 17.07 8.40 -18.82
N SER A 199 18.29 8.45 -19.34
CA SER A 199 18.59 9.06 -20.62
C SER A 199 18.03 8.14 -21.69
N LEU A 200 16.76 8.34 -22.03
CA LEU A 200 16.18 7.92 -23.30
C LEU A 200 17.09 8.45 -24.42
N ARG A 201 17.99 7.63 -24.90
CA ARG A 201 18.77 7.88 -26.09
C ARG A 201 17.78 8.18 -27.24
N ARG A 202 17.71 9.47 -27.59
CA ARG A 202 17.26 9.89 -28.89
C ARG A 202 18.10 9.18 -29.96
N ALA A 203 17.51 8.18 -30.58
CA ALA A 203 17.96 7.75 -31.89
C ALA A 203 17.37 8.70 -32.91
N SER A 204 18.07 9.78 -33.17
CA SER A 204 17.85 10.60 -34.36
C SER A 204 19.08 10.44 -35.24
N LYS A 205 18.91 9.78 -36.37
CA LYS A 205 19.54 10.17 -37.64
C LYS A 205 19.05 9.23 -38.73
N SER A 206 18.11 9.71 -39.50
CA SER A 206 17.94 9.28 -40.88
C SER A 206 19.09 9.83 -41.72
N PRO A 207 19.62 9.09 -42.68
CA PRO A 207 20.21 9.69 -43.85
C PRO A 207 19.16 9.72 -44.98
N ARG A 208 18.93 10.90 -45.51
CA ARG A 208 18.34 11.09 -46.82
C ARG A 208 19.27 10.47 -47.86
N GLN A 209 18.74 9.65 -48.73
CA GLN A 209 19.23 9.56 -50.10
C GLN A 209 18.06 9.53 -51.07
N SER A 210 18.08 10.52 -51.90
CA SER A 210 17.26 10.71 -53.08
C SER A 210 17.72 9.72 -54.19
N GLU A 211 16.82 8.93 -54.73
CA GLU A 211 16.99 8.38 -56.06
C GLU A 211 15.70 8.52 -56.83
N LYS A 212 15.85 9.06 -58.08
CA LYS A 212 14.82 9.39 -59.04
C LYS A 212 14.28 8.09 -59.69
N PRO A 213 13.05 8.10 -60.20
CA PRO A 213 12.46 6.95 -60.89
C PRO A 213 12.92 6.91 -62.36
N GLY A 214 13.42 5.74 -62.77
CA GLY A 214 13.69 5.40 -64.16
C GLY A 214 12.45 4.70 -64.83
N PRO A 215 12.34 4.73 -66.16
CA PRO A 215 11.08 4.51 -66.85
C PRO A 215 10.73 3.02 -67.09
N ALA A 216 9.43 2.75 -67.19
CA ALA A 216 8.82 1.44 -67.39
C ALA A 216 9.15 0.83 -68.76
N PRO A 217 9.32 -0.52 -68.92
CA PRO A 217 9.34 -1.21 -70.18
C PRO A 217 7.95 -1.64 -70.61
N ARG A 218 7.73 -1.46 -71.89
CA ARG A 218 6.53 -1.72 -72.67
C ARG A 218 6.14 -3.22 -72.69
N ARG A 219 4.85 -3.44 -72.63
CA ARG A 219 4.18 -4.70 -72.98
C ARG A 219 4.51 -5.13 -74.40
N ARG A 220 4.80 -6.41 -74.64
CA ARG A 220 4.53 -7.12 -75.90
C ARG A 220 3.53 -8.22 -75.62
N ARG A 221 2.51 -8.21 -76.52
CA ARG A 221 1.54 -9.26 -76.66
C ARG A 221 2.18 -10.44 -77.42
N SER A 222 1.85 -11.62 -77.10
CA SER A 222 1.38 -12.72 -77.94
C SER A 222 0.76 -13.78 -77.03
#